data_1cdf07471c9dbe33cfa6e72bfce5ee97
#
_entry.id   1cdf07471c9dbe33cfa6e72bfce5ee97
#
_cell.length_a   1.000
_cell.length_b   1.000
_cell.length_c   1.000
_cell.angle_alpha   90.00
_cell.angle_beta   90.00
_cell.angle_gamma   90.00
#
_symmetry.space_group_name_H-M   'P 1'
#
loop_
_entity.id
_entity.type
_entity.pdbx_description
1 polymer ?
#
loop_
_entity_poly.entity_id
_entity_poly.type
_entity_poly.pdbx_seq_one_letter_code
_entity_poly.pdbx_strand_id
1 'polypeptide(L)'
;MKLIFDLVYYAAAYEEGIMGLFLWVAPDYFFNPENGAVPIRGLFKTSMESNHLDKASEICLAGAGASLLGLVLARLFLAETRAEKMALEKMKLTADLATLPLLIQNAFFDHSGIFNHQLFMLFVILKSLYVMAQLSSWKGVKKEEDEEESHMVMNGPSTAAFVAALYSAPFAVLLYLYPELFAPGATFAYYSQTPLEDNTFDALATWCFRYEGACLLAFTPLLWECGRMPRFALRSGLWTLALYAFVFNRGAVDKTGYADTRTYKGQLILHLTLITVMWHLSKAKFKFSFS
;
A
#
# COMPACT_ATOMS: atom_id res chain seq x y z
N MET A 1 -4.23 -15.13 -25.09
CA MET A 1 -4.64 -14.14 -24.06
C MET A 1 -4.45 -14.67 -22.66
N LYS A 2 -4.88 -15.90 -22.31
CA LYS A 2 -4.69 -16.48 -20.97
C LYS A 2 -3.21 -16.46 -20.54
N LEU A 3 -2.30 -16.88 -21.39
CA LEU A 3 -0.86 -16.90 -21.10
C LEU A 3 -0.29 -15.50 -20.79
N ILE A 4 -0.73 -14.47 -21.51
CA ILE A 4 -0.29 -13.08 -21.26
C ILE A 4 -0.81 -12.60 -19.91
N PHE A 5 -2.07 -12.88 -19.58
CA PHE A 5 -2.64 -12.56 -18.28
C PHE A 5 -1.86 -13.23 -17.13
N ASP A 6 -1.61 -14.53 -17.25
CA ASP A 6 -0.86 -15.28 -16.23
C ASP A 6 0.58 -14.74 -16.08
N LEU A 7 1.25 -14.40 -17.21
CA LEU A 7 2.59 -13.82 -17.18
C LEU A 7 2.60 -12.47 -16.44
N VAL A 8 1.67 -11.57 -16.75
CA VAL A 8 1.55 -10.25 -16.10
C VAL A 8 1.22 -10.43 -14.63
N TYR A 9 0.31 -11.33 -14.29
CA TYR A 9 -0.09 -11.65 -12.93
C TYR A 9 1.09 -12.10 -12.06
N TYR A 10 1.92 -13.02 -12.56
CA TYR A 10 3.07 -13.49 -11.80
C TYR A 10 4.24 -12.49 -11.78
N ALA A 11 4.43 -11.73 -12.86
CA ALA A 11 5.41 -10.64 -12.87
C ALA A 11 5.11 -9.60 -11.78
N ALA A 12 3.81 -9.28 -11.58
CA ALA A 12 3.37 -8.42 -10.48
C ALA A 12 3.72 -9.00 -9.10
N ALA A 13 3.50 -10.31 -8.91
CA ALA A 13 3.83 -10.96 -7.64
C ALA A 13 5.33 -10.85 -7.31
N TYR A 14 6.21 -10.97 -8.30
CA TYR A 14 7.65 -10.79 -8.11
C TYR A 14 8.00 -9.34 -7.77
N GLU A 15 7.49 -8.37 -8.53
CA GLU A 15 7.74 -6.95 -8.25
C GLU A 15 7.26 -6.56 -6.85
N GLU A 16 5.99 -6.83 -6.55
CA GLU A 16 5.38 -6.52 -5.26
C GLU A 16 6.09 -7.25 -4.12
N GLY A 17 6.48 -8.51 -4.34
CA GLY A 17 7.15 -9.33 -3.32
C GLY A 17 8.54 -8.80 -2.97
N ILE A 18 9.36 -8.50 -3.96
CA ILE A 18 10.71 -7.97 -3.76
C ILE A 18 10.62 -6.58 -3.13
N MET A 19 9.88 -5.67 -3.75
CA MET A 19 9.74 -4.31 -3.25
C MET A 19 9.08 -4.28 -1.86
N GLY A 20 7.99 -5.03 -1.69
CA GLY A 20 7.28 -5.10 -0.43
C GLY A 20 8.15 -5.63 0.71
N LEU A 21 8.93 -6.67 0.47
CA LEU A 21 9.81 -7.24 1.49
C LEU A 21 10.91 -6.25 1.90
N PHE A 22 11.60 -5.64 0.93
CA PHE A 22 12.65 -4.67 1.23
C PHE A 22 12.10 -3.44 1.96
N LEU A 23 11.02 -2.86 1.50
CA LEU A 23 10.38 -1.71 2.15
C LEU A 23 9.91 -2.06 3.57
N TRP A 24 9.41 -3.28 3.78
CA TRP A 24 8.87 -3.70 5.08
C TRP A 24 9.95 -4.04 6.11
N VAL A 25 11.04 -4.70 5.68
CA VAL A 25 12.10 -5.19 6.59
C VAL A 25 13.23 -4.19 6.75
N ALA A 26 13.67 -3.59 5.66
CA ALA A 26 14.88 -2.78 5.58
C ALA A 26 14.70 -1.57 4.63
N PRO A 27 13.78 -0.63 4.95
CA PRO A 27 13.55 0.54 4.10
C PRO A 27 14.78 1.41 3.92
N ASP A 28 15.67 1.49 4.93
CA ASP A 28 16.97 2.18 4.83
C ASP A 28 17.87 1.67 3.70
N TYR A 29 17.61 0.46 3.23
CA TYR A 29 18.40 -0.15 2.17
C TYR A 29 18.38 0.64 0.86
N PHE A 30 17.31 1.36 0.60
CA PHE A 30 17.17 2.24 -0.57
C PHE A 30 18.01 3.53 -0.46
N PHE A 31 18.46 3.86 0.74
CA PHE A 31 19.17 5.09 1.06
C PHE A 31 20.66 4.88 1.29
N ASN A 32 21.05 3.78 1.89
CA ASN A 32 22.42 3.60 2.31
C ASN A 32 23.32 3.21 1.13
N PRO A 33 24.20 4.13 0.65
CA PRO A 33 25.14 3.82 -0.42
C PRO A 33 26.17 2.74 -0.05
N GLU A 34 26.42 2.49 1.25
CA GLU A 34 27.42 1.53 1.70
C GLU A 34 26.91 0.09 1.76
N ASN A 35 25.63 -0.12 1.98
CA ASN A 35 25.02 -1.47 2.15
C ASN A 35 24.38 -2.03 0.87
N GLY A 36 24.35 -1.30 -0.21
CA GLY A 36 23.54 -1.65 -1.37
C GLY A 36 24.21 -2.54 -2.41
N ALA A 37 23.82 -3.81 -2.46
CA ALA A 37 24.10 -4.70 -3.59
C ALA A 37 22.96 -4.73 -4.64
N VAL A 38 21.91 -3.94 -4.49
CA VAL A 38 20.71 -3.98 -5.34
C VAL A 38 20.68 -2.82 -6.32
N PRO A 39 20.15 -3.00 -7.55
CA PRO A 39 20.08 -1.96 -8.60
C PRO A 39 19.36 -0.67 -8.19
N ILE A 40 18.56 -0.69 -7.13
CA ILE A 40 17.77 0.44 -6.64
C ILE A 40 18.59 1.34 -5.70
N ARG A 41 19.82 0.98 -5.42
CA ARG A 41 20.75 1.80 -4.64
C ARG A 41 20.89 3.18 -5.26
N GLY A 42 20.73 4.21 -4.43
CA GLY A 42 20.81 5.59 -4.90
C GLY A 42 19.53 6.11 -5.54
N LEU A 43 18.38 5.48 -5.27
CA LEU A 43 17.07 6.04 -5.63
C LEU A 43 16.89 7.41 -4.99
N PHE A 44 17.37 7.57 -3.76
CA PHE A 44 17.41 8.83 -3.05
C PHE A 44 18.86 9.26 -2.88
N LYS A 45 19.16 10.46 -3.36
CA LYS A 45 20.41 11.13 -3.05
C LYS A 45 20.25 11.77 -1.69
N THR A 46 21.05 11.38 -0.73
CA THR A 46 21.07 12.09 0.55
C THR A 46 21.71 13.45 0.33
N SER A 47 20.90 14.50 0.35
CA SER A 47 21.38 15.88 0.33
C SER A 47 21.61 16.43 1.73
N MET A 48 21.23 15.68 2.75
CA MET A 48 21.29 16.07 4.16
C MET A 48 22.43 15.36 4.88
N GLU A 49 22.90 15.93 5.96
CA GLU A 49 24.04 15.52 6.80
C GLU A 49 23.95 14.08 7.36
N SER A 50 22.84 13.39 7.22
CA SER A 50 22.67 11.99 7.62
C SER A 50 22.33 11.10 6.42
N ASN A 51 23.11 10.04 6.23
CA ASN A 51 22.86 9.01 5.22
C ASN A 51 21.74 8.02 5.63
N HIS A 52 20.85 8.38 6.53
CA HIS A 52 19.81 7.54 7.08
C HIS A 52 18.44 8.19 6.94
N LEU A 53 17.43 7.37 6.65
CA LEU A 53 16.04 7.75 6.82
C LEU A 53 15.76 8.11 8.28
N ASP A 54 15.00 9.18 8.49
CA ASP A 54 14.39 9.37 9.78
C ASP A 54 13.42 8.22 10.11
N LYS A 55 13.21 7.96 11.39
CA LYS A 55 12.47 6.77 11.82
C LYS A 55 11.01 6.76 11.39
N ALA A 56 10.40 7.92 11.25
CA ALA A 56 9.00 7.97 10.84
C ALA A 56 8.83 7.76 9.33
N SER A 57 9.73 8.32 8.50
CA SER A 57 9.80 7.97 7.06
C SER A 57 10.08 6.48 6.84
N GLU A 58 10.97 5.87 7.64
CA GLU A 58 11.22 4.43 7.63
C GLU A 58 9.92 3.63 7.92
N ILE A 59 9.14 4.07 8.91
CA ILE A 59 7.87 3.41 9.26
C ILE A 59 6.83 3.56 8.15
N CYS A 60 6.73 4.73 7.51
CA CYS A 60 5.85 4.94 6.34
C CYS A 60 6.22 4.03 5.17
N LEU A 61 7.50 3.91 4.84
CA LEU A 61 7.95 2.98 3.80
C LEU A 61 7.67 1.53 4.17
N ALA A 62 7.80 1.18 5.46
CA ALA A 62 7.39 -0.14 5.94
C ALA A 62 5.86 -0.36 5.79
N GLY A 63 5.04 0.68 5.94
CA GLY A 63 3.60 0.66 5.64
C GLY A 63 3.31 0.38 4.16
N ALA A 64 4.00 1.07 3.26
CA ALA A 64 3.93 0.77 1.83
C ALA A 64 4.33 -0.69 1.55
N GLY A 65 5.41 -1.17 2.17
CA GLY A 65 5.83 -2.56 2.11
C GLY A 65 4.77 -3.53 2.59
N ALA A 66 4.08 -3.22 3.70
CA ALA A 66 2.97 -4.02 4.22
C ALA A 66 1.81 -4.14 3.22
N SER A 67 1.46 -3.04 2.53
CA SER A 67 0.45 -3.04 1.48
C SER A 67 0.84 -3.97 0.32
N LEU A 68 2.06 -3.85 -0.19
CA LEU A 68 2.56 -4.68 -1.30
C LEU A 68 2.63 -6.15 -0.90
N LEU A 69 3.13 -6.46 0.29
CA LEU A 69 3.16 -7.84 0.80
C LEU A 69 1.76 -8.41 0.99
N GLY A 70 0.79 -7.60 1.42
CA GLY A 70 -0.62 -7.99 1.50
C GLY A 70 -1.16 -8.45 0.14
N LEU A 71 -0.84 -7.72 -0.94
CA LEU A 71 -1.20 -8.10 -2.31
C LEU A 71 -0.53 -9.42 -2.73
N VAL A 72 0.77 -9.57 -2.46
CA VAL A 72 1.52 -10.80 -2.80
C VAL A 72 0.97 -12.01 -2.08
N LEU A 73 0.72 -11.90 -0.77
CA LEU A 73 0.14 -12.99 0.00
C LEU A 73 -1.25 -13.37 -0.54
N ALA A 74 -2.06 -12.38 -0.93
CA ALA A 74 -3.34 -12.63 -1.55
C ALA A 74 -3.18 -13.36 -2.91
N ARG A 75 -2.19 -12.98 -3.74
CA ARG A 75 -1.91 -13.62 -5.03
C ARG A 75 -1.46 -15.08 -4.88
N LEU A 76 -0.57 -15.33 -3.94
CA LEU A 76 0.07 -16.64 -3.82
C LEU A 76 -0.79 -17.66 -3.06
N PHE A 77 -1.59 -17.18 -2.09
CA PHE A 77 -2.24 -18.07 -1.13
C PHE A 77 -3.77 -17.97 -1.09
N LEU A 78 -4.37 -16.92 -1.63
CA LEU A 78 -5.81 -16.70 -1.51
C LEU A 78 -6.57 -16.75 -2.83
N ALA A 79 -5.95 -16.33 -3.93
CA ALA A 79 -6.64 -16.24 -5.22
C ALA A 79 -6.65 -17.59 -5.94
N GLU A 80 -7.77 -18.28 -5.83
CA GLU A 80 -8.00 -19.58 -6.46
C GLU A 80 -8.72 -19.42 -7.81
N THR A 81 -9.69 -18.51 -7.86
CA THR A 81 -10.53 -18.28 -9.04
C THR A 81 -9.99 -17.19 -9.94
N ARG A 82 -10.45 -17.17 -11.19
CA ARG A 82 -10.11 -16.12 -12.16
C ARG A 82 -10.63 -14.75 -11.71
N ALA A 83 -11.83 -14.72 -11.13
CA ALA A 83 -12.44 -13.49 -10.60
C ALA A 83 -11.59 -12.88 -9.48
N GLU A 84 -11.09 -13.71 -8.55
CA GLU A 84 -10.18 -13.24 -7.48
C GLU A 84 -8.85 -12.72 -8.02
N LYS A 85 -8.29 -13.39 -9.06
CA LYS A 85 -7.08 -12.89 -9.75
C LYS A 85 -7.34 -11.55 -10.43
N MET A 86 -8.50 -11.37 -11.05
CA MET A 86 -8.90 -10.09 -11.65
C MET A 86 -9.10 -8.99 -10.59
N ALA A 87 -9.66 -9.32 -9.43
CA ALA A 87 -9.77 -8.37 -8.33
C ALA A 87 -8.39 -7.87 -7.87
N LEU A 88 -7.41 -8.78 -7.74
CA LEU A 88 -6.02 -8.40 -7.42
C LEU A 88 -5.36 -7.55 -8.51
N GLU A 89 -5.64 -7.84 -9.78
CA GLU A 89 -5.18 -6.98 -10.86
C GLU A 89 -5.81 -5.58 -10.82
N LYS A 90 -7.08 -5.44 -10.46
CA LYS A 90 -7.72 -4.13 -10.23
C LYS A 90 -7.07 -3.40 -9.04
N MET A 91 -6.79 -4.12 -7.95
CA MET A 91 -6.09 -3.57 -6.79
C MET A 91 -4.69 -3.07 -7.16
N LYS A 92 -3.91 -3.88 -7.87
CA LYS A 92 -2.58 -3.49 -8.36
C LYS A 92 -2.64 -2.29 -9.28
N LEU A 93 -3.56 -2.29 -10.26
CA LEU A 93 -3.74 -1.16 -11.18
C LEU A 93 -4.04 0.14 -10.43
N THR A 94 -4.86 0.08 -9.39
CA THR A 94 -5.18 1.25 -8.56
C THR A 94 -3.92 1.81 -7.90
N ALA A 95 -3.08 0.95 -7.31
CA ALA A 95 -1.79 1.36 -6.74
C ALA A 95 -0.86 1.94 -7.81
N ASP A 96 -0.76 1.29 -8.97
CA ASP A 96 0.13 1.73 -10.05
C ASP A 96 -0.29 3.07 -10.64
N LEU A 97 -1.59 3.30 -10.82
CA LEU A 97 -2.12 4.59 -11.27
C LEU A 97 -1.93 5.69 -10.21
N ALA A 98 -1.97 5.36 -8.93
CA ALA A 98 -1.69 6.31 -7.86
C ALA A 98 -0.18 6.60 -7.70
N THR A 99 0.69 5.61 -7.90
CA THR A 99 2.14 5.80 -7.79
C THR A 99 2.75 6.50 -9.01
N LEU A 100 2.19 6.32 -10.19
CA LEU A 100 2.74 6.87 -11.44
C LEU A 100 2.90 8.40 -11.42
N PRO A 101 1.93 9.20 -10.96
CA PRO A 101 2.11 10.65 -10.83
C PRO A 101 3.27 11.04 -9.89
N LEU A 102 3.47 10.30 -8.79
CA LEU A 102 4.57 10.55 -7.86
C LEU A 102 5.93 10.26 -8.51
N LEU A 103 6.02 9.19 -9.30
CA LEU A 103 7.22 8.86 -10.06
C LEU A 103 7.52 9.91 -11.12
N ILE A 104 6.50 10.39 -11.85
CA ILE A 104 6.62 11.45 -12.85
C ILE A 104 7.08 12.76 -12.20
N GLN A 105 6.48 13.12 -11.05
CA GLN A 105 6.87 14.31 -10.30
C GLN A 105 8.37 14.28 -9.97
N ASN A 106 8.87 13.15 -9.43
CA ASN A 106 10.28 13.03 -9.03
C ASN A 106 11.23 12.87 -10.22
N ALA A 107 10.75 12.32 -11.35
CA ALA A 107 11.57 12.17 -12.56
C ALA A 107 11.80 13.49 -13.29
N PHE A 108 10.80 14.40 -13.29
CA PHE A 108 10.80 15.55 -14.20
C PHE A 108 10.64 16.92 -13.52
N PHE A 109 10.04 16.97 -12.33
CA PHE A 109 9.63 18.24 -11.72
C PHE A 109 10.22 18.47 -10.32
N ASP A 110 10.93 17.50 -9.75
CA ASP A 110 11.58 17.69 -8.46
C ASP A 110 12.86 18.52 -8.60
N HIS A 111 13.01 19.50 -7.71
CA HIS A 111 14.19 20.36 -7.62
C HIS A 111 14.88 20.29 -6.26
N SER A 112 14.43 19.38 -5.37
CA SER A 112 15.03 19.22 -4.05
C SER A 112 16.45 18.67 -4.07
N GLY A 113 16.83 18.00 -5.16
CA GLY A 113 18.11 17.29 -5.29
C GLY A 113 18.16 15.95 -4.53
N ILE A 114 17.09 15.58 -3.84
CA ILE A 114 16.99 14.34 -3.03
C ILE A 114 16.82 13.12 -3.93
N PHE A 115 16.06 13.25 -5.02
CA PHE A 115 15.66 12.13 -5.86
C PHE A 115 16.63 11.94 -7.04
N ASN A 116 16.86 10.67 -7.40
CA ASN A 116 17.62 10.32 -8.59
C ASN A 116 16.71 10.31 -9.82
N HIS A 117 16.65 11.43 -10.55
CA HIS A 117 15.78 11.57 -11.72
C HIS A 117 15.91 10.45 -12.75
N GLN A 118 17.12 9.94 -13.00
CA GLN A 118 17.34 8.87 -13.98
C GLN A 118 16.66 7.56 -13.56
N LEU A 119 16.80 7.19 -12.27
CA LEU A 119 16.13 5.99 -11.74
C LEU A 119 14.62 6.17 -11.69
N PHE A 120 14.13 7.34 -11.27
CA PHE A 120 12.69 7.62 -11.31
C PHE A 120 12.12 7.59 -12.73
N MET A 121 12.87 8.11 -13.73
CA MET A 121 12.48 8.02 -15.14
C MET A 121 12.41 6.55 -15.62
N LEU A 122 13.39 5.72 -15.24
CA LEU A 122 13.33 4.28 -15.52
C LEU A 122 12.08 3.64 -14.91
N PHE A 123 11.76 3.96 -13.66
CA PHE A 123 10.54 3.45 -13.02
C PHE A 123 9.26 3.95 -13.69
N VAL A 124 9.20 5.21 -14.15
CA VAL A 124 8.07 5.72 -14.95
C VAL A 124 7.86 4.87 -16.20
N ILE A 125 8.94 4.58 -16.94
CA ILE A 125 8.89 3.78 -18.16
C ILE A 125 8.39 2.35 -17.84
N LEU A 126 9.04 1.68 -16.88
CA LEU A 126 8.69 0.30 -16.50
C LEU A 126 7.25 0.20 -16.00
N LYS A 127 6.82 1.13 -15.13
CA LYS A 127 5.46 1.16 -14.60
C LYS A 127 4.42 1.44 -15.69
N SER A 128 4.70 2.36 -16.62
CA SER A 128 3.81 2.65 -17.75
C SER A 128 3.67 1.45 -18.67
N LEU A 129 4.75 0.76 -19.00
CA LEU A 129 4.73 -0.46 -19.81
C LEU A 129 3.93 -1.56 -19.11
N TYR A 130 4.09 -1.71 -17.80
CA TYR A 130 3.36 -2.68 -17.01
C TYR A 130 1.84 -2.38 -17.02
N VAL A 131 1.44 -1.12 -16.75
CA VAL A 131 0.03 -0.69 -16.81
C VAL A 131 -0.59 -0.97 -18.19
N MET A 132 0.14 -0.66 -19.28
CA MET A 132 -0.33 -0.97 -20.63
C MET A 132 -0.51 -2.48 -20.87
N ALA A 133 0.43 -3.30 -20.40
CA ALA A 133 0.37 -4.75 -20.51
C ALA A 133 -0.85 -5.30 -19.74
N GLN A 134 -1.07 -4.79 -18.54
CA GLN A 134 -2.19 -5.16 -17.67
C GLN A 134 -3.55 -4.83 -18.35
N LEU A 135 -3.74 -3.59 -18.79
CA LEU A 135 -4.94 -3.15 -19.49
C LEU A 135 -5.18 -3.94 -20.80
N SER A 136 -4.12 -4.30 -21.51
CA SER A 136 -4.20 -5.12 -22.71
C SER A 136 -4.64 -6.56 -22.41
N SER A 137 -4.21 -7.12 -21.29
CA SER A 137 -4.57 -8.46 -20.86
C SER A 137 -6.06 -8.59 -20.48
N TRP A 138 -6.71 -7.48 -20.07
CA TRP A 138 -8.12 -7.45 -19.66
C TRP A 138 -9.11 -7.47 -20.84
N LYS A 139 -8.70 -7.02 -22.03
CA LYS A 139 -9.60 -6.97 -23.20
C LYS A 139 -10.25 -8.30 -23.57
N GLY A 140 -9.63 -9.43 -23.17
CA GLY A 140 -10.17 -10.76 -23.42
C GLY A 140 -11.00 -11.35 -22.27
N VAL A 141 -10.95 -10.72 -21.08
CA VAL A 141 -11.60 -11.23 -19.88
C VAL A 141 -13.02 -10.70 -19.74
N LYS A 142 -13.26 -9.44 -20.14
CA LYS A 142 -14.58 -8.79 -20.03
C LYS A 142 -15.74 -9.55 -20.69
N LYS A 143 -15.46 -10.34 -21.73
CA LYS A 143 -16.52 -11.11 -22.41
C LYS A 143 -17.10 -12.27 -21.59
N GLU A 144 -16.38 -12.74 -20.56
CA GLU A 144 -16.82 -13.86 -19.73
C GLU A 144 -17.50 -13.41 -18.43
N GLU A 145 -17.23 -12.17 -17.98
CA GLU A 145 -17.79 -11.62 -16.73
C GLU A 145 -19.20 -11.04 -16.88
N ASP A 146 -19.58 -10.62 -18.08
CA ASP A 146 -20.90 -10.01 -18.35
C ASP A 146 -22.08 -11.00 -18.23
N GLU A 147 -21.79 -12.31 -18.09
CA GLU A 147 -22.83 -13.35 -17.95
C GLU A 147 -23.19 -13.67 -16.48
N GLU A 148 -22.40 -13.24 -15.48
CA GLU A 148 -22.75 -13.37 -14.08
C GLU A 148 -23.14 -12.02 -13.48
N GLU A 149 -24.40 -11.58 -13.65
CA GLU A 149 -25.02 -10.58 -12.77
C GLU A 149 -25.06 -11.11 -11.32
N SER A 150 -23.95 -11.02 -10.61
CA SER A 150 -23.90 -11.39 -9.22
C SER A 150 -24.56 -10.30 -8.36
N HIS A 151 -25.73 -10.59 -7.84
CA HIS A 151 -26.37 -9.76 -6.83
C HIS A 151 -25.40 -9.54 -5.65
N MET A 152 -25.25 -8.28 -5.24
CA MET A 152 -24.40 -7.96 -4.10
C MET A 152 -25.04 -8.50 -2.83
N VAL A 153 -24.41 -9.50 -2.21
CA VAL A 153 -24.89 -10.14 -0.99
C VAL A 153 -24.01 -9.72 0.18
N MET A 154 -24.60 -9.03 1.16
CA MET A 154 -23.92 -8.71 2.41
C MET A 154 -24.18 -9.82 3.44
N ASN A 155 -23.12 -10.41 3.93
CA ASN A 155 -23.11 -11.42 5.00
C ASN A 155 -21.99 -11.07 6.01
N GLY A 156 -21.79 -11.89 7.03
CA GLY A 156 -20.75 -11.64 8.03
C GLY A 156 -19.37 -11.36 7.44
N PRO A 157 -18.83 -12.23 6.56
CA PRO A 157 -17.55 -12.01 5.90
C PRO A 157 -17.49 -10.75 5.02
N SER A 158 -18.53 -10.47 4.23
CA SER A 158 -18.56 -9.28 3.38
C SER A 158 -18.65 -7.99 4.20
N THR A 159 -19.45 -7.97 5.26
CA THR A 159 -19.53 -6.82 6.16
C THR A 159 -18.20 -6.57 6.86
N ALA A 160 -17.50 -7.61 7.31
CA ALA A 160 -16.19 -7.48 7.92
C ALA A 160 -15.16 -6.90 6.93
N ALA A 161 -15.13 -7.40 5.69
CA ALA A 161 -14.25 -6.88 4.64
C ALA A 161 -14.59 -5.42 4.28
N PHE A 162 -15.88 -5.08 4.21
CA PHE A 162 -16.34 -3.73 3.94
C PHE A 162 -15.88 -2.74 5.03
N VAL A 163 -15.99 -3.12 6.30
CA VAL A 163 -15.52 -2.29 7.43
C VAL A 163 -14.02 -2.01 7.32
N ALA A 164 -13.21 -3.02 7.00
CA ALA A 164 -11.78 -2.84 6.82
C ALA A 164 -11.45 -1.90 5.65
N ALA A 165 -12.11 -2.08 4.51
CA ALA A 165 -11.90 -1.25 3.34
C ALA A 165 -12.41 0.19 3.57
N LEU A 166 -13.51 0.36 4.29
CA LEU A 166 -14.05 1.66 4.67
C LEU A 166 -13.11 2.41 5.63
N TYR A 167 -12.39 1.70 6.48
CA TYR A 167 -11.35 2.30 7.32
C TYR A 167 -10.11 2.69 6.52
N SER A 168 -9.60 1.79 5.67
CA SER A 168 -8.33 2.01 4.95
C SER A 168 -8.44 3.04 3.82
N ALA A 169 -9.57 3.14 3.13
CA ALA A 169 -9.72 4.02 1.98
C ALA A 169 -9.59 5.53 2.32
N PRO A 170 -10.30 6.09 3.32
CA PRO A 170 -10.09 7.48 3.72
C PRO A 170 -8.66 7.74 4.21
N PHE A 171 -8.09 6.79 4.96
CA PHE A 171 -6.73 6.92 5.46
C PHE A 171 -5.71 6.97 4.31
N ALA A 172 -5.86 6.10 3.30
CA ALA A 172 -5.04 6.12 2.09
C ALA A 172 -5.12 7.47 1.34
N VAL A 173 -6.33 8.02 1.21
CA VAL A 173 -6.55 9.33 0.58
C VAL A 173 -5.88 10.46 1.37
N LEU A 174 -5.98 10.45 2.70
CA LEU A 174 -5.33 11.45 3.56
C LEU A 174 -3.80 11.38 3.43
N LEU A 175 -3.21 10.19 3.50
CA LEU A 175 -1.76 10.00 3.30
C LEU A 175 -1.31 10.50 1.91
N TYR A 176 -2.11 10.24 0.89
CA TYR A 176 -1.74 10.58 -0.49
C TYR A 176 -1.87 12.07 -0.81
N LEU A 177 -2.97 12.70 -0.39
CA LEU A 177 -3.28 14.08 -0.75
C LEU A 177 -2.80 15.11 0.29
N TYR A 178 -2.83 14.75 1.57
CA TYR A 178 -2.65 15.66 2.70
C TYR A 178 -1.64 15.12 3.72
N PRO A 179 -0.39 14.79 3.31
CA PRO A 179 0.63 14.25 4.20
C PRO A 179 0.93 15.16 5.39
N GLU A 180 0.76 16.48 5.24
CA GLU A 180 0.96 17.48 6.28
C GLU A 180 0.07 17.28 7.51
N LEU A 181 -1.05 16.56 7.39
CA LEU A 181 -1.90 16.22 8.53
C LEU A 181 -1.24 15.24 9.51
N PHE A 182 -0.11 14.64 9.11
CA PHE A 182 0.66 13.69 9.92
C PHE A 182 1.94 14.32 10.51
N ALA A 183 2.20 15.59 10.22
CA ALA A 183 3.34 16.34 10.73
C ALA A 183 3.23 16.58 12.24
N PRO A 184 4.33 16.92 12.94
CA PRO A 184 4.31 17.27 14.36
C PRO A 184 3.29 18.35 14.68
N GLY A 185 2.46 18.11 15.71
CA GLY A 185 1.42 19.04 16.11
C GLY A 185 0.14 19.05 15.26
N ALA A 186 0.11 18.30 14.15
CA ALA A 186 -1.09 18.17 13.33
C ALA A 186 -2.12 17.19 13.94
N THR A 187 -3.31 17.11 13.32
CA THR A 187 -4.45 16.34 13.86
C THR A 187 -4.15 14.84 14.01
N PHE A 188 -3.37 14.28 13.09
CA PHE A 188 -3.03 12.85 13.06
C PHE A 188 -1.52 12.62 13.21
N ALA A 189 -0.81 13.49 13.94
CA ALA A 189 0.64 13.49 14.01
C ALA A 189 1.24 12.09 14.21
N TYR A 190 1.98 11.61 13.20
CA TYR A 190 2.81 10.40 13.28
C TYR A 190 4.25 10.72 13.69
N TYR A 191 4.63 11.99 13.57
CA TYR A 191 5.92 12.52 13.99
C TYR A 191 5.80 13.32 15.29
N SER A 192 6.73 13.12 16.19
CA SER A 192 6.95 14.01 17.34
C SER A 192 7.79 15.22 16.95
N GLN A 193 8.74 15.02 16.04
CA GLN A 193 9.63 16.03 15.46
C GLN A 193 10.07 15.60 14.08
N THR A 194 10.41 16.56 13.23
CA THR A 194 11.07 16.32 11.95
C THR A 194 12.55 16.71 11.99
N PRO A 195 13.36 16.31 11.02
CA PRO A 195 14.73 16.80 10.90
C PRO A 195 14.81 18.31 10.64
N LEU A 196 13.73 18.94 10.16
CA LEU A 196 13.69 20.39 9.90
C LEU A 196 13.30 21.17 11.15
N GLU A 197 13.95 22.32 11.37
CA GLU A 197 13.75 23.17 12.56
C GLU A 197 12.32 23.70 12.71
N ASP A 198 11.60 23.91 11.58
CA ASP A 198 10.22 24.38 11.56
C ASP A 198 9.19 23.25 11.73
N ASN A 199 9.63 22.01 11.94
CA ASN A 199 8.79 20.82 12.05
C ASN A 199 7.91 20.55 10.82
N THR A 200 8.23 21.08 9.64
CA THR A 200 7.57 20.72 8.38
C THR A 200 8.17 19.45 7.81
N PHE A 201 7.45 18.82 6.88
CA PHE A 201 7.97 17.71 6.11
C PHE A 201 8.91 18.19 5.00
N ASP A 202 10.05 17.55 4.86
CA ASP A 202 10.86 17.68 3.67
C ASP A 202 10.22 16.94 2.46
N ALA A 203 10.85 17.08 1.30
CA ALA A 203 10.36 16.43 0.08
C ALA A 203 10.34 14.90 0.21
N LEU A 204 11.28 14.34 0.99
CA LEU A 204 11.40 12.90 1.20
C LEU A 204 10.28 12.35 2.10
N ALA A 205 10.06 12.94 3.26
CA ALA A 205 8.98 12.56 4.17
C ALA A 205 7.62 12.67 3.45
N THR A 206 7.38 13.80 2.76
CA THR A 206 6.19 14.01 1.94
C THR A 206 5.99 12.89 0.92
N TRP A 207 7.06 12.51 0.23
CA TRP A 207 7.00 11.42 -0.75
C TRP A 207 6.72 10.07 -0.09
N CYS A 208 7.35 9.76 1.05
CA CYS A 208 7.11 8.51 1.78
C CYS A 208 5.65 8.33 2.15
N PHE A 209 5.00 9.37 2.69
CA PHE A 209 3.57 9.36 3.02
C PHE A 209 2.70 9.16 1.78
N ARG A 210 2.95 9.90 0.72
CA ARG A 210 2.21 9.78 -0.54
C ARG A 210 2.37 8.40 -1.16
N TYR A 211 3.56 7.85 -1.11
CA TYR A 211 3.84 6.51 -1.63
C TYR A 211 3.13 5.42 -0.82
N GLU A 212 3.15 5.52 0.52
CA GLU A 212 2.35 4.65 1.38
C GLU A 212 0.86 4.76 1.06
N GLY A 213 0.33 5.97 0.97
CA GLY A 213 -1.05 6.23 0.59
C GLY A 213 -1.40 5.61 -0.77
N ALA A 214 -0.54 5.75 -1.78
CA ALA A 214 -0.73 5.15 -3.10
C ALA A 214 -0.78 3.63 -3.04
N CYS A 215 0.11 2.99 -2.28
CA CYS A 215 0.10 1.54 -2.08
C CYS A 215 -1.15 1.08 -1.32
N LEU A 216 -1.61 1.83 -0.32
CA LEU A 216 -2.79 1.51 0.46
C LEU A 216 -4.08 1.71 -0.36
N LEU A 217 -4.12 2.64 -1.33
CA LEU A 217 -5.23 2.80 -2.27
C LEU A 217 -5.52 1.52 -3.07
N ALA A 218 -4.55 0.61 -3.19
CA ALA A 218 -4.77 -0.71 -3.77
C ALA A 218 -5.96 -1.46 -3.15
N PHE A 219 -6.28 -1.22 -1.89
CA PHE A 219 -7.34 -1.93 -1.18
C PHE A 219 -8.73 -1.30 -1.36
N THR A 220 -8.84 -0.13 -1.99
CA THR A 220 -10.15 0.51 -2.25
C THR A 220 -11.09 -0.32 -3.15
N PRO A 221 -10.62 -1.06 -4.17
CA PRO A 221 -11.49 -1.94 -4.95
C PRO A 221 -12.17 -3.03 -4.11
N LEU A 222 -11.62 -3.40 -2.94
CA LEU A 222 -12.28 -4.35 -2.04
C LEU A 222 -13.65 -3.86 -1.55
N LEU A 223 -13.91 -2.55 -1.54
CA LEU A 223 -15.24 -1.99 -1.24
C LEU A 223 -16.33 -2.54 -2.19
N TRP A 224 -15.96 -2.77 -3.46
CA TRP A 224 -16.87 -3.29 -4.48
C TRP A 224 -16.89 -4.81 -4.53
N GLU A 225 -15.76 -5.45 -4.24
CA GLU A 225 -15.61 -6.90 -4.34
C GLU A 225 -16.03 -7.64 -3.07
N CYS A 226 -16.20 -6.94 -1.94
CA CYS A 226 -16.56 -7.56 -0.66
C CYS A 226 -17.92 -8.30 -0.69
N GLY A 227 -18.88 -7.82 -1.46
CA GLY A 227 -20.17 -8.47 -1.65
C GLY A 227 -20.16 -9.65 -2.62
N ARG A 228 -19.23 -9.62 -3.60
CA ARG A 228 -19.08 -10.66 -4.64
C ARG A 228 -18.17 -11.81 -4.19
N MET A 229 -17.06 -11.45 -3.52
CA MET A 229 -16.03 -12.40 -3.09
C MET A 229 -15.71 -12.23 -1.61
N PRO A 230 -16.71 -12.46 -0.70
CA PRO A 230 -16.58 -12.06 0.71
C PRO A 230 -15.43 -12.74 1.46
N ARG A 231 -15.15 -14.01 1.17
CA ARG A 231 -14.07 -14.74 1.84
C ARG A 231 -12.69 -14.26 1.40
N PHE A 232 -12.53 -14.00 0.11
CA PHE A 232 -11.30 -13.47 -0.46
C PHE A 232 -11.01 -12.07 0.08
N ALA A 233 -12.00 -11.17 0.01
CA ALA A 233 -11.87 -9.80 0.51
C ALA A 233 -11.56 -9.75 2.01
N LEU A 234 -12.24 -10.57 2.81
CA LEU A 234 -11.98 -10.71 4.24
C LEU A 234 -10.55 -11.15 4.54
N ARG A 235 -10.08 -12.21 3.88
CA ARG A 235 -8.74 -12.76 4.12
C ARG A 235 -7.65 -11.77 3.68
N SER A 236 -7.81 -11.13 2.52
CA SER A 236 -6.88 -10.10 2.03
C SER A 236 -6.80 -8.92 3.01
N GLY A 237 -7.94 -8.43 3.49
CA GLY A 237 -7.99 -7.36 4.49
C GLY A 237 -7.34 -7.75 5.82
N LEU A 238 -7.61 -8.95 6.33
CA LEU A 238 -7.02 -9.44 7.59
C LEU A 238 -5.49 -9.55 7.51
N TRP A 239 -4.95 -10.10 6.42
CA TRP A 239 -3.49 -10.19 6.22
C TRP A 239 -2.86 -8.81 6.18
N THR A 240 -3.45 -7.88 5.45
CA THR A 240 -2.93 -6.51 5.36
C THR A 240 -2.95 -5.80 6.70
N LEU A 241 -4.07 -5.88 7.44
CA LEU A 241 -4.16 -5.30 8.78
C LEU A 241 -3.15 -5.92 9.75
N ALA A 242 -2.88 -7.22 9.67
CA ALA A 242 -1.88 -7.87 10.49
C ALA A 242 -0.47 -7.35 10.18
N LEU A 243 -0.12 -7.18 8.91
CA LEU A 243 1.17 -6.59 8.50
C LEU A 243 1.30 -5.15 9.00
N TYR A 244 0.23 -4.35 8.90
CA TYR A 244 0.22 -2.99 9.44
C TYR A 244 0.32 -2.94 10.96
N ALA A 245 -0.23 -3.91 11.69
CA ALA A 245 -0.05 -3.98 13.14
C ALA A 245 1.45 -4.12 13.51
N PHE A 246 2.24 -4.86 12.72
CA PHE A 246 3.69 -4.90 12.88
C PHE A 246 4.36 -3.55 12.61
N VAL A 247 3.92 -2.83 11.58
CA VAL A 247 4.45 -1.50 11.25
C VAL A 247 4.16 -0.53 12.40
N PHE A 248 2.93 -0.48 12.88
CA PHE A 248 2.57 0.40 13.99
C PHE A 248 3.24 0.01 15.30
N ASN A 249 3.52 -1.27 15.54
CA ASN A 249 4.31 -1.69 16.69
C ASN A 249 5.74 -1.13 16.64
N ARG A 250 6.36 -1.01 15.46
CA ARG A 250 7.68 -0.38 15.32
C ARG A 250 7.67 1.07 15.81
N GLY A 251 6.67 1.86 15.38
CA GLY A 251 6.50 3.24 15.84
C GLY A 251 6.12 3.33 17.33
N ALA A 252 5.32 2.39 17.84
CA ALA A 252 4.89 2.36 19.23
C ALA A 252 6.03 2.10 20.21
N VAL A 253 7.13 1.46 19.77
CA VAL A 253 8.32 1.15 20.59
C VAL A 253 9.53 1.99 20.19
N ASP A 254 9.35 2.99 19.33
CA ASP A 254 10.44 3.86 18.90
C ASP A 254 11.07 4.59 20.09
N LYS A 255 12.40 4.64 20.11
CA LYS A 255 13.21 5.31 21.15
C LYS A 255 14.03 6.48 20.60
N THR A 256 13.94 6.74 19.30
CA THR A 256 14.70 7.82 18.65
C THR A 256 14.08 9.20 18.92
N GLY A 257 12.79 9.23 19.28
CA GLY A 257 12.04 10.44 19.51
C GLY A 257 11.45 11.09 18.26
N TYR A 258 11.66 10.50 17.08
CA TYR A 258 11.05 11.00 15.83
C TYR A 258 9.59 10.58 15.70
N ALA A 259 9.27 9.32 15.98
CA ALA A 259 7.89 8.83 15.89
C ALA A 259 7.06 9.27 17.10
N ASP A 260 5.81 9.70 16.87
CA ASP A 260 4.85 9.89 17.94
C ASP A 260 4.35 8.55 18.48
N THR A 261 5.05 8.01 19.45
CA THR A 261 4.76 6.69 20.03
C THR A 261 3.34 6.58 20.59
N ARG A 262 2.71 7.70 20.99
CA ARG A 262 1.32 7.72 21.49
C ARG A 262 0.36 7.42 20.34
N THR A 263 0.50 8.10 19.22
CA THR A 263 -0.32 7.89 18.02
C THR A 263 -0.13 6.48 17.48
N TYR A 264 1.11 5.99 17.38
CA TYR A 264 1.39 4.63 16.94
C TYR A 264 0.81 3.55 17.86
N LYS A 265 0.82 3.74 19.18
CA LYS A 265 0.14 2.84 20.14
C LYS A 265 -1.38 2.85 19.92
N GLY A 266 -1.96 4.03 19.71
CA GLY A 266 -3.37 4.17 19.39
C GLY A 266 -3.75 3.42 18.11
N GLN A 267 -2.97 3.59 17.05
CA GLN A 267 -3.17 2.90 15.77
C GLN A 267 -2.99 1.37 15.89
N LEU A 268 -2.00 0.92 16.65
CA LEU A 268 -1.82 -0.51 16.91
C LEU A 268 -3.05 -1.11 17.62
N ILE A 269 -3.54 -0.46 18.66
CA ILE A 269 -4.75 -0.91 19.38
C ILE A 269 -5.95 -0.93 18.44
N LEU A 270 -6.13 0.11 17.61
CA LEU A 270 -7.21 0.19 16.64
C LEU A 270 -7.14 -0.97 15.63
N HIS A 271 -5.94 -1.27 15.09
CA HIS A 271 -5.77 -2.38 14.14
C HIS A 271 -6.06 -3.74 14.76
N LEU A 272 -5.57 -3.99 15.98
CA LEU A 272 -5.86 -5.22 16.70
C LEU A 272 -7.37 -5.34 17.01
N THR A 273 -8.02 -4.23 17.33
CA THR A 273 -9.48 -4.18 17.55
C THR A 273 -10.23 -4.48 16.24
N LEU A 274 -9.83 -3.87 15.11
CA LEU A 274 -10.41 -4.13 13.80
C LEU A 274 -10.27 -5.60 13.39
N ILE A 275 -9.10 -6.20 13.56
CA ILE A 275 -8.87 -7.62 13.30
C ILE A 275 -9.83 -8.47 14.13
N THR A 276 -9.98 -8.15 15.42
CA THR A 276 -10.89 -8.87 16.32
C THR A 276 -12.35 -8.72 15.89
N VAL A 277 -12.78 -7.49 15.58
CA VAL A 277 -14.15 -7.21 15.10
C VAL A 277 -14.42 -7.94 13.78
N MET A 278 -13.50 -7.89 12.82
CA MET A 278 -13.63 -8.61 11.56
C MET A 278 -13.73 -10.11 11.75
N TRP A 279 -12.93 -10.67 12.66
CA TRP A 279 -13.00 -12.09 13.00
C TRP A 279 -14.37 -12.49 13.56
N HIS A 280 -14.93 -11.68 14.45
CA HIS A 280 -16.27 -11.93 15.01
C HIS A 280 -17.38 -11.75 13.96
N LEU A 281 -17.34 -10.66 13.20
CA LEU A 281 -18.30 -10.41 12.10
C LEU A 281 -18.27 -11.53 11.06
N SER A 282 -17.09 -12.06 10.73
CA SER A 282 -16.97 -13.14 9.75
C SER A 282 -17.71 -14.43 10.14
N LYS A 283 -17.94 -14.63 11.43
CA LYS A 283 -18.70 -15.77 11.98
C LYS A 283 -20.18 -15.50 12.13
N ALA A 284 -20.64 -14.27 11.95
CA ALA A 284 -22.04 -13.89 12.12
C ALA A 284 -22.92 -14.50 11.02
N LYS A 285 -24.04 -15.10 11.41
CA LYS A 285 -25.00 -15.77 10.52
C LYS A 285 -26.12 -14.81 10.10
N PHE A 286 -25.79 -13.77 9.38
CA PHE A 286 -26.78 -12.91 8.74
C PHE A 286 -26.54 -12.83 7.25
N LYS A 287 -27.58 -12.52 6.49
CA LYS A 287 -27.50 -12.36 5.03
C LYS A 287 -28.51 -11.30 4.58
N PHE A 288 -28.02 -10.27 3.91
CA PHE A 288 -28.82 -9.25 3.25
C PHE A 288 -28.52 -9.29 1.77
N SER A 289 -29.54 -9.23 0.91
CA SER A 289 -29.35 -9.07 -0.54
C SER A 289 -29.86 -7.70 -0.96
N PHE A 290 -29.09 -7.03 -1.78
CA PHE A 290 -29.49 -5.79 -2.45
C PHE A 290 -29.76 -6.12 -3.92
N SER A 291 -30.97 -5.85 -4.36
CA SER A 291 -31.40 -5.95 -5.74
C SER A 291 -31.03 -4.71 -6.53
#